data_01155c4c61391d337a57ef1a4e2e4d8f
#
_entry.id   01155c4c61391d337a57ef1a4e2e4d8f
#
_cell.length_a   1.000
_cell.length_b   1.000
_cell.length_c   1.000
_cell.angle_alpha   90.00
_cell.angle_beta   90.00
_cell.angle_gamma   90.00
#
_symmetry.space_group_name_H-M   'P 1'
#
loop_
_entity.id
_entity.type
_entity.pdbx_description
1 polymer ?
#
loop_
_entity_poly.entity_id
_entity_poly.type
_entity_poly.pdbx_seq_one_letter_code
_entity_poly.pdbx_strand_id
1 'polypeptide(L)'
;MLEIFIDRYKEIYDGTIGKVKVVFNGELVMECFSLEPAGPDTIESGRDRRIPEGVYRLSRWVSKKYPQALLVHNEVVPKERAILIHNGNTPNHTLGCILLGYTTDNKSGVYNSKKCIAELMNFVVDGEEKRLIIENKIFKIK
;
A
#
# COMPACT_ATOMS: atom_id res chain seq x y z
N MET A 1 5.01 -5.15 17.03
CA MET A 1 4.62 -5.59 15.68
C MET A 1 3.86 -4.48 14.98
N LEU A 2 4.19 -4.23 13.72
CA LEU A 2 3.49 -3.27 12.86
C LEU A 2 2.51 -4.03 11.97
N GLU A 3 1.26 -3.56 11.93
CA GLU A 3 0.24 -4.11 11.03
C GLU A 3 -0.39 -2.96 10.25
N ILE A 4 -0.44 -3.12 8.93
CA ILE A 4 -1.10 -2.16 8.04
C ILE A 4 -2.28 -2.87 7.40
N PHE A 5 -3.47 -2.30 7.56
CA PHE A 5 -4.71 -2.85 7.00
C PHE A 5 -5.18 -1.96 5.87
N ILE A 6 -5.39 -2.54 4.69
CA ILE A 6 -5.94 -1.83 3.53
C ILE A 6 -7.28 -2.46 3.17
N ASP A 7 -8.34 -1.66 3.26
CA ASP A 7 -9.67 -2.01 2.78
C ASP A 7 -9.90 -1.29 1.47
N ARG A 8 -9.77 -1.99 0.35
CA ARG A 8 -10.04 -1.42 -0.97
C ARG A 8 -11.53 -1.18 -1.11
N TYR A 9 -11.94 0.07 -1.34
CA TYR A 9 -13.37 0.40 -1.34
C TYR A 9 -13.86 1.05 -2.62
N LYS A 10 -12.98 1.54 -3.46
CA LYS A 10 -13.40 2.26 -4.67
C LYS A 10 -12.43 2.09 -5.82
N GLU A 11 -12.96 1.76 -6.99
CA GLU A 11 -12.21 1.84 -8.23
C GLU A 11 -12.38 3.22 -8.84
N ILE A 12 -11.28 3.80 -9.29
CA ILE A 12 -11.25 5.07 -10.01
C ILE A 12 -10.64 4.81 -11.38
N TYR A 13 -10.57 5.84 -12.23
CA TYR A 13 -9.91 5.68 -13.51
C TYR A 13 -8.45 5.27 -13.29
N ASP A 14 -8.11 4.08 -13.76
CA ASP A 14 -6.77 3.49 -13.71
C ASP A 14 -6.20 3.30 -12.30
N GLY A 15 -7.06 3.15 -11.30
CA GLY A 15 -6.58 2.97 -9.93
C GLY A 15 -7.61 2.37 -8.99
N THR A 16 -7.14 2.09 -7.77
CA THR A 16 -7.94 1.53 -6.68
C THR A 16 -7.63 2.29 -5.39
N ILE A 17 -8.65 2.87 -4.77
CA ILE A 17 -8.52 3.59 -3.50
C ILE A 17 -8.89 2.66 -2.34
N GLY A 18 -8.08 2.70 -1.30
CA GLY A 18 -8.33 1.96 -0.07
C GLY A 18 -8.29 2.85 1.17
N LYS A 19 -8.99 2.42 2.22
CA LYS A 19 -8.86 2.99 3.56
C LYS A 19 -7.78 2.21 4.28
N VAL A 20 -6.90 2.94 4.96
CA VAL A 20 -5.72 2.36 5.60
C VAL A 20 -5.75 2.63 7.09
N LYS A 21 -5.54 1.57 7.87
CA LYS A 21 -5.32 1.67 9.31
C LYS A 21 -3.94 1.11 9.62
N VAL A 22 -3.17 1.85 10.39
CA VAL A 22 -1.85 1.42 10.85
C VAL A 22 -1.94 1.14 12.35
N VAL A 23 -1.61 -0.08 12.74
CA VAL A 23 -1.66 -0.54 14.12
C VAL A 23 -0.24 -0.91 14.55
N PHE A 24 0.21 -0.32 15.64
CA PHE A 24 1.54 -0.58 16.20
C PHE A 24 1.40 -1.07 17.64
N ASN A 25 1.89 -2.30 17.88
CA ASN A 25 1.79 -2.93 19.19
C ASN A 25 0.35 -2.94 19.74
N GLY A 26 -0.61 -3.22 18.86
CA GLY A 26 -2.02 -3.31 19.22
C GLY A 26 -2.77 -1.99 19.27
N GLU A 27 -2.11 -0.85 19.05
CA GLU A 27 -2.75 0.47 19.06
C GLU A 27 -2.88 1.06 17.66
N LEU A 28 -4.05 1.62 17.35
CA LEU A 28 -4.25 2.36 16.11
C LEU A 28 -3.46 3.68 16.19
N VAL A 29 -2.47 3.85 15.33
CA VAL A 29 -1.56 5.00 15.36
C VAL A 29 -1.70 5.93 14.17
N MET A 30 -2.23 5.43 13.04
CA MET A 30 -2.45 6.23 11.84
C MET A 30 -3.68 5.74 11.08
N GLU A 31 -4.35 6.68 10.44
CA GLU A 31 -5.37 6.39 9.42
C GLU A 31 -5.06 7.23 8.19
N CYS A 32 -5.15 6.60 7.02
CA CYS A 32 -4.86 7.27 5.76
C CYS A 32 -5.56 6.56 4.61
N PHE A 33 -5.15 6.85 3.38
CA PHE A 33 -5.70 6.24 2.18
C PHE A 33 -4.58 5.64 1.34
N SER A 34 -4.92 4.60 0.57
CA SER A 34 -4.00 3.97 -0.37
C SER A 34 -4.46 4.19 -1.81
N LEU A 35 -3.49 4.21 -2.72
CA LEU A 35 -3.73 4.14 -4.14
C LEU A 35 -2.88 3.02 -4.71
N GLU A 36 -3.53 2.11 -5.41
CA GLU A 36 -2.90 1.00 -6.12
C GLU A 36 -3.32 1.05 -7.58
N PRO A 37 -2.68 0.29 -8.47
CA PRO A 37 -3.16 0.15 -9.85
C PRO A 37 -4.59 -0.40 -9.89
N ALA A 38 -5.21 -0.28 -11.05
CA ALA A 38 -6.53 -0.85 -11.28
C ALA A 38 -6.50 -2.39 -11.21
N GLY A 39 -7.68 -2.98 -10.96
CA GLY A 39 -7.86 -4.43 -11.06
C GLY A 39 -7.94 -4.91 -12.50
N PRO A 40 -8.02 -6.21 -12.69
CA PRO A 40 -8.17 -7.23 -11.66
C PRO A 40 -6.87 -7.50 -10.87
N ASP A 41 -7.01 -8.19 -9.73
CA ASP A 41 -5.86 -8.63 -8.95
C ASP A 41 -5.00 -9.59 -9.79
N THR A 42 -3.67 -9.44 -9.71
CA THR A 42 -2.76 -10.33 -10.42
C THR A 42 -1.46 -10.58 -9.67
N ILE A 43 -0.93 -11.79 -9.81
CA ILE A 43 0.41 -12.13 -9.35
C ILE A 43 1.45 -11.91 -10.46
N GLU A 44 1.02 -11.62 -11.68
CA GLU A 44 1.92 -11.45 -12.82
C GLU A 44 2.67 -10.13 -12.79
N SER A 45 3.99 -10.21 -12.97
CA SER A 45 4.85 -9.05 -13.10
C SER A 45 4.60 -8.30 -14.42
N GLY A 46 4.81 -6.98 -14.42
CA GLY A 46 4.77 -6.18 -15.65
C GLY A 46 3.38 -5.83 -16.16
N ARG A 47 2.34 -6.14 -15.41
CA ARG A 47 0.95 -5.89 -15.84
C ARG A 47 0.42 -4.53 -15.41
N ASP A 48 1.11 -3.84 -14.50
CA ASP A 48 0.63 -2.60 -13.90
C ASP A 48 -0.79 -2.77 -13.36
N ARG A 49 -0.97 -3.82 -12.57
CA ARG A 49 -2.23 -4.15 -11.89
C ARG A 49 -1.95 -4.37 -10.41
N ARG A 50 -2.98 -4.24 -9.59
CA ARG A 50 -2.84 -4.43 -8.14
C ARG A 50 -2.56 -5.90 -7.80
N ILE A 51 -1.84 -6.10 -6.70
CA ILE A 51 -1.57 -7.44 -6.16
C ILE A 51 -2.85 -8.01 -5.52
N PRO A 52 -2.92 -9.35 -5.34
CA PRO A 52 -4.11 -9.96 -4.72
C PRO A 52 -4.36 -9.50 -3.29
N GLU A 53 -5.62 -9.60 -2.84
CA GLU A 53 -5.89 -9.49 -1.41
C GLU A 53 -5.21 -10.64 -0.67
N GLY A 54 -4.91 -10.42 0.60
CA GLY A 54 -4.22 -11.42 1.40
C GLY A 54 -3.33 -10.81 2.46
N VAL A 55 -2.46 -11.64 3.03
CA VAL A 55 -1.51 -11.25 4.06
C VAL A 55 -0.11 -11.23 3.47
N TYR A 56 0.60 -10.14 3.70
CA TYR A 56 1.96 -9.93 3.18
C TYR A 56 2.91 -9.61 4.33
N ARG A 57 4.18 -9.93 4.10
CA ARG A 57 5.28 -9.47 4.95
C ARG A 57 5.80 -8.16 4.41
N LEU A 58 6.35 -7.34 5.31
CA LEU A 58 6.96 -6.06 4.97
C LEU A 58 8.42 -6.06 5.39
N SER A 59 9.27 -5.49 4.53
CA SER A 59 10.70 -5.30 4.81
C SER A 59 11.09 -3.89 4.43
N ARG A 60 12.03 -3.29 5.14
CA ARG A 60 12.54 -1.97 4.79
C ARG A 60 13.21 -2.01 3.41
N TRP A 61 12.92 -1.03 2.58
CA TRP A 61 13.54 -0.83 1.29
C TRP A 61 14.16 0.56 1.22
N VAL A 62 15.43 0.63 0.82
CA VAL A 62 16.14 1.91 0.67
C VAL A 62 16.80 1.95 -0.69
N SER A 63 16.46 2.96 -1.48
CA SER A 63 17.09 3.20 -2.77
C SER A 63 17.16 4.70 -3.02
N LYS A 64 17.90 5.12 -4.03
CA LYS A 64 17.97 6.53 -4.42
C LYS A 64 16.59 7.08 -4.77
N LYS A 65 15.82 6.31 -5.53
CA LYS A 65 14.50 6.72 -5.99
C LYS A 65 13.48 6.71 -4.85
N TYR A 66 13.57 5.73 -3.96
CA TYR A 66 12.64 5.56 -2.83
C TYR A 66 13.44 5.38 -1.54
N PRO A 67 13.90 6.51 -0.94
CA PRO A 67 14.69 6.43 0.29
C PRO A 67 13.88 5.97 1.50
N GLN A 68 12.56 6.08 1.43
CA GLN A 68 11.65 5.64 2.49
C GLN A 68 10.55 4.78 1.87
N ALA A 69 10.70 3.46 1.97
CA ALA A 69 9.74 2.53 1.38
C ALA A 69 9.74 1.21 2.15
N LEU A 70 8.68 0.43 1.92
CA LEU A 70 8.55 -0.92 2.45
C LEU A 70 8.33 -1.88 1.30
N LEU A 71 9.10 -2.96 1.26
CA LEU A 71 8.94 -4.03 0.30
C LEU A 71 7.81 -4.95 0.76
N VAL A 72 6.88 -5.24 -0.15
CA VAL A 72 5.71 -6.09 0.08
C VAL A 72 5.93 -7.43 -0.60
N HIS A 73 5.83 -8.53 0.16
CA HIS A 73 6.05 -9.86 -0.41
C HIS A 73 5.35 -10.95 0.40
N ASN A 74 5.08 -12.06 -0.25
CA ASN A 74 4.61 -13.31 0.37
C ASN A 74 4.89 -14.49 -0.58
N GLU A 75 4.22 -15.62 -0.39
CA GLU A 75 4.45 -16.84 -1.18
C GLU A 75 4.04 -16.67 -2.65
N VAL A 76 3.05 -15.82 -2.95
CA VAL A 76 2.54 -15.62 -4.33
C VAL A 76 3.05 -14.33 -4.97
N VAL A 77 3.54 -13.39 -4.17
CA VAL A 77 4.15 -12.14 -4.65
C VAL A 77 5.59 -12.11 -4.14
N PRO A 78 6.55 -12.64 -4.91
CA PRO A 78 7.93 -12.73 -4.44
C PRO A 78 8.61 -11.36 -4.37
N LYS A 79 9.70 -11.28 -3.62
CA LYS A 79 10.49 -10.03 -3.45
C LYS A 79 10.95 -9.45 -4.79
N GLU A 80 11.21 -10.30 -5.76
CA GLU A 80 11.71 -9.92 -7.08
C GLU A 80 10.73 -9.07 -7.87
N ARG A 81 9.44 -9.10 -7.52
CA ARG A 81 8.45 -8.20 -8.13
C ARG A 81 8.65 -6.75 -7.70
N ALA A 82 9.38 -6.52 -6.62
CA ALA A 82 9.67 -5.18 -6.11
C ALA A 82 8.41 -4.34 -5.93
N ILE A 83 7.38 -4.91 -5.32
CA ILE A 83 6.18 -4.17 -4.94
C ILE A 83 6.51 -3.39 -3.67
N LEU A 84 6.41 -2.07 -3.74
CA LEU A 84 6.77 -1.19 -2.63
C LEU A 84 5.57 -0.39 -2.15
N ILE A 85 5.56 -0.08 -0.86
CA ILE A 85 4.77 1.02 -0.32
C ILE A 85 5.68 2.23 -0.35
N HIS A 86 5.32 3.26 -1.11
CA HIS A 86 6.14 4.46 -1.24
C HIS A 86 5.25 5.70 -1.45
N ASN A 87 5.87 6.88 -1.53
CA ASN A 87 5.14 8.11 -1.74
C ASN A 87 4.78 8.32 -3.23
N GLY A 88 3.68 8.99 -3.45
CA GLY A 88 3.16 9.34 -4.77
C GLY A 88 1.69 9.74 -4.65
N ASN A 89 1.11 10.29 -5.71
CA ASN A 89 -0.21 10.92 -5.65
C ASN A 89 -1.22 10.34 -6.64
N THR A 90 -0.81 9.99 -7.85
CA THR A 90 -1.72 9.58 -8.92
C THR A 90 -1.32 8.24 -9.48
N PRO A 91 -2.20 7.57 -10.27
CA PRO A 91 -1.86 6.28 -10.87
C PRO A 91 -0.57 6.27 -11.69
N ASN A 92 -0.17 7.41 -12.23
CA ASN A 92 1.10 7.53 -12.98
C ASN A 92 2.32 7.29 -12.11
N HIS A 93 2.20 7.41 -10.79
CA HIS A 93 3.31 7.25 -9.86
C HIS A 93 3.48 5.81 -9.39
N THR A 94 2.67 4.88 -9.88
CA THR A 94 2.78 3.47 -9.49
C THR A 94 2.84 2.56 -10.72
N LEU A 95 3.67 1.52 -10.61
CA LEU A 95 3.79 0.43 -11.61
C LEU A 95 3.54 -0.91 -10.90
N GLY A 96 2.48 -0.96 -10.11
CA GLY A 96 2.16 -2.10 -9.27
C GLY A 96 2.28 -1.82 -7.79
N CYS A 97 2.98 -0.75 -7.43
CA CYS A 97 3.25 -0.37 -6.04
C CYS A 97 2.03 0.25 -5.36
N ILE A 98 2.15 0.41 -4.05
CA ILE A 98 1.10 0.97 -3.19
C ILE A 98 1.53 2.34 -2.73
N LEU A 99 0.72 3.36 -3.02
CA LEU A 99 0.95 4.72 -2.55
C LEU A 99 0.06 4.98 -1.35
N LEU A 100 0.56 5.72 -0.36
CA LEU A 100 -0.22 6.16 0.79
C LEU A 100 -0.29 7.67 0.83
N GLY A 101 -1.41 8.21 1.29
CA GLY A 101 -1.59 9.64 1.50
C GLY A 101 -2.65 9.89 2.54
N TYR A 102 -2.59 11.06 3.20
CA TYR A 102 -3.53 11.39 4.27
C TYR A 102 -4.92 11.73 3.76
N THR A 103 -5.03 12.19 2.53
CA THR A 103 -6.32 12.59 1.96
C THR A 103 -6.50 11.99 0.57
N THR A 104 -7.74 11.93 0.13
CA THR A 104 -8.07 11.54 -1.24
C THR A 104 -9.29 12.31 -1.72
N ASP A 105 -9.33 12.60 -3.03
CA ASP A 105 -10.50 13.18 -3.69
C ASP A 105 -11.46 12.08 -4.19
N ASN A 106 -11.11 10.81 -4.03
CA ASN A 106 -11.85 9.64 -4.53
C ASN A 106 -12.05 9.66 -6.06
N LYS A 107 -11.18 10.34 -6.78
CA LYS A 107 -11.29 10.49 -8.25
C LYS A 107 -9.95 10.30 -8.94
N SER A 108 -8.90 10.91 -8.43
CA SER A 108 -7.62 10.99 -9.14
C SER A 108 -6.42 10.45 -8.36
N GLY A 109 -6.50 10.38 -7.04
CA GLY A 109 -5.35 9.91 -6.29
C GLY A 109 -5.43 10.12 -4.79
N VAL A 110 -4.26 10.10 -4.16
CA VAL A 110 -4.06 10.37 -2.73
C VAL A 110 -3.08 11.53 -2.58
N TYR A 111 -3.19 12.27 -1.47
CA TYR A 111 -2.43 13.51 -1.28
C TYR A 111 -1.82 13.59 0.12
N ASN A 112 -0.88 14.51 0.31
CA ASN A 112 -0.03 14.58 1.50
C ASN A 112 0.74 13.26 1.71
N SER A 113 1.24 12.71 0.62
CA SER A 113 1.86 11.40 0.63
C SER A 113 3.23 11.39 1.30
N LYS A 114 4.08 12.38 1.03
CA LYS A 114 5.41 12.44 1.64
C LYS A 114 5.34 12.47 3.15
N LYS A 115 4.43 13.30 3.69
CA LYS A 115 4.22 13.38 5.14
C LYS A 115 3.69 12.06 5.68
N CYS A 116 2.74 11.44 4.99
CA CYS A 116 2.15 10.17 5.38
C CYS A 116 3.21 9.06 5.46
N ILE A 117 4.03 8.92 4.43
CA ILE A 117 5.10 7.92 4.40
C ILE A 117 6.15 8.20 5.49
N ALA A 118 6.55 9.46 5.66
CA ALA A 118 7.53 9.82 6.70
C ALA A 118 7.03 9.45 8.10
N GLU A 119 5.76 9.70 8.39
CA GLU A 119 5.17 9.35 9.69
C GLU A 119 5.01 7.84 9.86
N LEU A 120 4.63 7.12 8.79
CA LEU A 120 4.58 5.67 8.84
C LEU A 120 5.94 5.08 9.20
N MET A 121 7.02 5.60 8.63
CA MET A 121 8.36 5.08 8.86
C MET A 121 8.82 5.22 10.32
N ASN A 122 8.19 6.08 11.11
CA ASN A 122 8.46 6.19 12.54
C ASN A 122 8.07 4.91 13.31
N PHE A 123 7.19 4.10 12.73
CA PHE A 123 6.73 2.84 13.35
C PHE A 123 7.43 1.61 12.75
N VAL A 124 8.39 1.82 11.86
CA VAL A 124 9.15 0.73 11.24
C VAL A 124 10.42 0.49 12.05
N VAL A 125 10.43 -0.63 12.78
CA VAL A 125 11.56 -1.00 13.64
C VAL A 125 12.22 -2.23 13.04
N ASP A 126 13.52 -2.14 12.75
CA ASP A 126 14.26 -3.25 12.17
C ASP A 126 14.29 -4.44 13.16
N GLY A 127 14.10 -5.65 12.63
CA GLY A 127 14.04 -6.87 13.43
C GLY A 127 12.66 -7.18 14.00
N GLU A 128 11.70 -6.26 13.95
CA GLU A 128 10.33 -6.52 14.37
C GLU A 128 9.47 -6.98 13.21
N GLU A 129 8.48 -7.83 13.50
CA GLU A 129 7.53 -8.33 12.52
C GLU A 129 6.65 -7.21 12.00
N LYS A 130 6.44 -7.20 10.67
CA LYS A 130 5.62 -6.21 9.98
C LYS A 130 4.75 -6.92 8.97
N ARG A 131 3.44 -6.64 9.00
CA ARG A 131 2.48 -7.27 8.11
C ARG A 131 1.60 -6.25 7.41
N LEU A 132 1.17 -6.59 6.21
CA LEU A 132 0.17 -5.86 5.44
C LEU A 132 -0.99 -6.82 5.17
N ILE A 133 -2.20 -6.40 5.48
CA ILE A 133 -3.41 -7.17 5.24
C ILE A 133 -4.29 -6.39 4.27
N ILE A 134 -4.56 -6.97 3.11
CA ILE A 134 -5.37 -6.33 2.06
C ILE A 134 -6.66 -7.10 1.89
N GLU A 135 -7.79 -6.38 1.91
CA GLU A 135 -9.11 -6.93 1.62
C GLU A 135 -9.79 -6.14 0.51
N ASN A 136 -10.45 -6.87 -0.40
CA ASN A 136 -11.29 -6.27 -1.44
C ASN A 136 -12.69 -6.09 -0.88
N LYS A 137 -13.12 -4.84 -0.74
CA LYS A 137 -14.47 -4.49 -0.25
C LYS A 137 -15.30 -3.78 -1.32
N ILE A 138 -14.79 -3.68 -2.53
CA ILE A 138 -15.43 -2.96 -3.64
C ILE A 138 -16.77 -3.56 -4.01
N PHE A 139 -16.87 -4.89 -3.98
CA PHE A 139 -18.06 -5.61 -4.41
C PHE A 139 -18.93 -6.11 -3.24
N LYS A 140 -18.65 -5.69 -2.01
CA LYS A 140 -19.41 -6.10 -0.83
C LYS A 140 -20.55 -5.14 -0.51
N ILE A 141 -20.64 -4.05 -1.23
CA ILE A 141 -21.71 -3.06 -1.11
C ILE A 141 -22.64 -3.25 -2.30
N LYS A 142 -23.78 -3.81 -2.06
CA LYS A 142 -24.82 -3.96 -3.08
C LYS A 142 -26.15 -3.50 -2.53
#